data_d8fc566a96efbd8f079a658b7372b964
#
_entry.id   d8fc566a96efbd8f079a658b7372b964
#
_cell.length_a   1.000
_cell.length_b   1.000
_cell.length_c   1.000
_cell.angle_alpha   90.00
_cell.angle_beta   90.00
_cell.angle_gamma   90.00
#
_symmetry.space_group_name_H-M   'P 1'
#
loop_
_entity.id
_entity.type
_entity.pdbx_description
1 polymer ?
#
loop_
_entity_poly.entity_id
_entity_poly.type
_entity_poly.pdbx_seq_one_letter_code
_entity_poly.pdbx_strand_id
1 'polypeptide(L)'
;MKVQRQPFREDKIITWTNDSAETVPLMQFVAARRPEAKRTDLKKWLKFGYLRVNGKVSTQFDTSVGPGMTVEFNASRPWVVFRHPRIKVVYEDDHVIVIHKGYGLLSVPTESHRKEENAFDILKNYIKAQDPRRRLYIVHRLDRDTSGLMMFAKSEEAQDVLRHNWNNIILERLYVAVLEGYLEEDHGYVKSRLTENSQFVVYSTCLLYTSPSPRDISGS
;
A
#
# COMPACT_ATOMS: atom_id res chain seq x y z
N MET A 1 7.35 -9.86 32.61
CA MET A 1 7.42 -8.38 32.58
C MET A 1 6.31 -7.86 31.69
N LYS A 2 5.28 -7.22 32.24
CA LYS A 2 4.22 -6.57 31.44
C LYS A 2 4.81 -5.27 30.88
N VAL A 3 5.04 -5.22 29.57
CA VAL A 3 5.40 -3.98 28.89
C VAL A 3 4.20 -3.03 29.01
N GLN A 4 4.31 -2.01 29.84
CA GLN A 4 3.34 -0.91 29.89
C GLN A 4 3.39 -0.22 28.52
N ARG A 5 2.36 -0.44 27.68
CA ARG A 5 2.17 0.29 26.44
C ARG A 5 1.80 1.72 26.80
N GLN A 6 2.66 2.67 26.47
CA GLN A 6 2.31 4.08 26.59
C GLN A 6 1.07 4.36 25.73
N PRO A 7 0.12 5.18 26.23
CA PRO A 7 -1.05 5.54 25.45
C PRO A 7 -0.60 6.25 24.16
N PHE A 8 -1.22 5.86 23.06
CA PHE A 8 -1.02 6.49 21.76
C PHE A 8 -1.45 7.96 21.86
N ARG A 9 -0.53 8.88 21.62
CA ARG A 9 -0.86 10.31 21.52
C ARG A 9 -1.49 10.52 20.14
N GLU A 10 -2.70 11.06 20.10
CA GLU A 10 -3.31 11.52 18.87
C GLU A 10 -2.43 12.55 18.20
N ASP A 11 -2.30 12.48 16.87
CA ASP A 11 -1.53 13.45 16.11
C ASP A 11 -2.21 14.82 16.21
N LYS A 12 -1.44 15.84 16.58
CA LYS A 12 -1.91 17.23 16.57
C LYS A 12 -1.79 17.78 15.16
N ILE A 13 -2.86 17.64 14.39
CA ILE A 13 -2.94 18.18 13.03
C ILE A 13 -3.61 19.54 13.07
N ILE A 14 -2.98 20.52 12.44
CA ILE A 14 -3.49 21.87 12.26
C ILE A 14 -3.73 22.08 10.78
N THR A 15 -4.94 22.45 10.41
CA THR A 15 -5.34 22.67 9.01
C THR A 15 -5.59 24.17 8.78
N TRP A 16 -5.07 24.67 7.69
CA TRP A 16 -5.31 26.04 7.21
C TRP A 16 -5.78 25.99 5.76
N THR A 17 -6.71 26.86 5.41
CA THR A 17 -7.11 27.11 4.02
C THR A 17 -6.51 28.42 3.54
N ASN A 18 -6.16 28.49 2.27
CA ASN A 18 -5.79 29.77 1.67
C ASN A 18 -7.06 30.49 1.20
N ASP A 19 -7.58 31.37 2.05
CA ASP A 19 -8.78 32.16 1.78
C ASP A 19 -8.50 33.42 0.96
N SER A 20 -7.23 33.69 0.62
CA SER A 20 -6.86 34.84 -0.23
C SER A 20 -7.03 34.50 -1.71
N ALA A 21 -7.18 35.55 -2.53
CA ALA A 21 -7.18 35.38 -3.99
C ALA A 21 -5.78 35.14 -4.60
N GLU A 22 -4.74 35.23 -3.79
CA GLU A 22 -3.35 35.11 -4.24
C GLU A 22 -2.77 33.71 -4.02
N THR A 23 -1.87 33.33 -4.90
CA THR A 23 -1.05 32.13 -4.74
C THR A 23 0.26 32.52 -4.07
N VAL A 24 0.59 31.84 -2.97
CA VAL A 24 1.80 32.12 -2.20
C VAL A 24 2.65 30.84 -2.04
N PRO A 25 3.99 30.95 -1.92
CA PRO A 25 4.84 29.82 -1.60
C PRO A 25 4.51 29.20 -0.25
N LEU A 26 4.57 27.88 -0.14
CA LEU A 26 4.23 27.11 1.07
C LEU A 26 4.98 27.62 2.31
N MET A 27 6.27 27.90 2.18
CA MET A 27 7.07 28.41 3.31
C MET A 27 6.55 29.75 3.81
N GLN A 28 6.19 30.67 2.90
CA GLN A 28 5.62 31.96 3.24
C GLN A 28 4.23 31.82 3.86
N PHE A 29 3.40 30.95 3.29
CA PHE A 29 2.07 30.64 3.79
C PHE A 29 2.08 30.15 5.24
N VAL A 30 2.99 29.19 5.55
CA VAL A 30 3.13 28.64 6.91
C VAL A 30 3.76 29.64 7.87
N ALA A 31 4.75 30.41 7.42
CA ALA A 31 5.36 31.44 8.23
C ALA A 31 4.36 32.53 8.73
N ALA A 32 3.44 32.93 7.85
CA ALA A 32 2.38 33.89 8.21
C ALA A 32 1.41 33.36 9.28
N ARG A 33 1.20 32.00 9.33
CA ARG A 33 0.29 31.32 10.27
C ARG A 33 0.97 30.81 11.54
N ARG A 34 2.30 30.83 11.55
CA ARG A 34 3.15 30.41 12.69
C ARG A 34 4.25 31.44 12.91
N PRO A 35 3.89 32.70 13.27
CA PRO A 35 4.85 33.78 13.42
C PRO A 35 5.88 33.55 14.55
N GLU A 36 5.53 32.68 15.52
CA GLU A 36 6.41 32.27 16.61
C GLU A 36 7.51 31.27 16.14
N ALA A 37 7.34 30.63 14.97
CA ALA A 37 8.29 29.64 14.48
C ALA A 37 9.53 30.31 13.87
N LYS A 38 10.69 29.83 14.27
CA LYS A 38 11.95 30.26 13.65
C LYS A 38 12.07 29.73 12.22
N ARG A 39 12.78 30.45 11.38
CA ARG A 39 13.05 30.02 10.00
C ARG A 39 13.71 28.65 9.92
N THR A 40 14.48 28.25 10.91
CA THR A 40 15.08 26.94 11.07
C THR A 40 14.02 25.83 11.26
N ASP A 41 12.97 26.13 12.03
CA ASP A 41 11.88 25.19 12.27
C ASP A 41 11.05 24.97 11.01
N LEU A 42 10.73 26.04 10.29
CA LEU A 42 10.04 25.96 8.99
C LEU A 42 10.82 25.10 7.99
N LYS A 43 12.13 25.30 7.87
CA LYS A 43 13.00 24.47 7.03
C LYS A 43 13.03 23.02 7.48
N LYS A 44 13.03 22.75 8.78
CA LYS A 44 12.98 21.41 9.36
C LYS A 44 11.65 20.73 9.04
N TRP A 45 10.52 21.42 9.23
CA TRP A 45 9.19 20.89 8.93
C TRP A 45 9.03 20.52 7.46
N LEU A 46 9.50 21.36 6.55
CA LEU A 46 9.53 21.05 5.12
C LEU A 46 10.43 19.86 4.83
N LYS A 47 11.69 19.91 5.23
CA LYS A 47 12.69 18.86 4.96
C LYS A 47 12.21 17.47 5.39
N PHE A 48 11.56 17.37 6.54
CA PHE A 48 11.13 16.10 7.11
C PHE A 48 9.67 15.73 6.83
N GLY A 49 8.94 16.53 6.02
CA GLY A 49 7.58 16.18 5.59
C GLY A 49 6.51 16.35 6.67
N TYR A 50 6.58 17.39 7.48
CA TYR A 50 5.54 17.75 8.46
C TYR A 50 4.33 18.44 7.82
N LEU A 51 4.42 18.79 6.53
CA LEU A 51 3.41 19.58 5.81
C LEU A 51 2.80 18.80 4.65
N ARG A 52 1.49 18.94 4.46
CA ARG A 52 0.74 18.49 3.27
C ARG A 52 0.08 19.70 2.62
N VAL A 53 -0.02 19.66 1.30
CA VAL A 53 -0.83 20.58 0.50
C VAL A 53 -1.86 19.74 -0.24
N ASN A 54 -3.15 19.99 -0.02
CA ASN A 54 -4.24 19.18 -0.54
C ASN A 54 -4.01 17.67 -0.34
N GLY A 55 -3.65 17.26 0.89
CA GLY A 55 -3.41 15.87 1.28
C GLY A 55 -2.07 15.26 0.82
N LYS A 56 -1.27 15.97 -0.01
CA LYS A 56 0.04 15.50 -0.49
C LYS A 56 1.18 16.09 0.32
N VAL A 57 2.08 15.25 0.85
CA VAL A 57 3.26 15.72 1.57
C VAL A 57 4.14 16.57 0.64
N SER A 58 4.43 17.80 1.07
CA SER A 58 5.34 18.67 0.37
C SER A 58 6.60 18.93 1.20
N THR A 59 7.76 18.78 0.57
CA THR A 59 9.07 19.09 1.13
C THR A 59 9.72 20.30 0.44
N GLN A 60 9.07 20.85 -0.57
CA GLN A 60 9.55 21.99 -1.34
C GLN A 60 9.02 23.28 -0.72
N PHE A 61 9.92 24.24 -0.49
CA PHE A 61 9.60 25.52 0.15
C PHE A 61 8.77 26.46 -0.72
N ASP A 62 8.88 26.29 -2.04
CA ASP A 62 8.25 27.07 -3.10
C ASP A 62 6.99 26.44 -3.67
N THR A 63 6.52 25.31 -3.09
CA THR A 63 5.25 24.70 -3.48
C THR A 63 4.14 25.76 -3.45
N SER A 64 3.45 25.93 -4.57
CA SER A 64 2.38 26.93 -4.71
C SER A 64 1.16 26.54 -3.87
N VAL A 65 0.68 27.46 -3.05
CA VAL A 65 -0.56 27.36 -2.30
C VAL A 65 -1.54 28.39 -2.87
N GLY A 66 -2.39 27.95 -3.79
CA GLY A 66 -3.39 28.78 -4.43
C GLY A 66 -4.67 28.97 -3.61
N PRO A 67 -5.60 29.81 -4.10
CA PRO A 67 -6.90 30.03 -3.45
C PRO A 67 -7.64 28.69 -3.22
N GLY A 68 -8.25 28.54 -2.04
CA GLY A 68 -9.01 27.36 -1.64
C GLY A 68 -8.18 26.11 -1.33
N MET A 69 -6.86 26.14 -1.53
CA MET A 69 -6.00 25.00 -1.18
C MET A 69 -5.84 24.88 0.33
N THR A 70 -5.81 23.63 0.81
CA THR A 70 -5.58 23.32 2.22
C THR A 70 -4.12 22.97 2.49
N VAL A 71 -3.62 23.46 3.61
CA VAL A 71 -2.31 23.09 4.15
C VAL A 71 -2.51 22.47 5.53
N GLU A 72 -2.01 21.26 5.71
CA GLU A 72 -2.05 20.53 6.97
C GLU A 72 -0.63 20.47 7.57
N PHE A 73 -0.51 20.83 8.83
CA PHE A 73 0.71 20.71 9.61
C PHE A 73 0.51 19.67 10.72
N ASN A 74 1.25 18.57 10.67
CA ASN A 74 1.28 17.62 11.79
C ASN A 74 2.36 18.08 12.79
N ALA A 75 1.93 18.68 13.89
CA ALA A 75 2.86 19.19 14.92
C ALA A 75 3.52 18.07 15.75
N SER A 76 3.00 16.84 15.68
CA SER A 76 3.48 15.71 16.47
C SER A 76 4.63 14.96 15.80
N ARG A 77 4.54 14.73 14.49
CA ARG A 77 5.51 13.94 13.73
C ARG A 77 5.41 14.22 12.22
N PRO A 78 6.45 13.88 11.43
CA PRO A 78 6.35 13.97 9.97
C PRO A 78 5.31 12.99 9.43
N TRP A 79 4.72 13.34 8.29
CA TRP A 79 3.88 12.42 7.53
C TRP A 79 4.73 11.28 6.95
N VAL A 80 4.25 10.08 7.05
CA VAL A 80 4.94 8.93 6.48
C VAL A 80 4.68 8.88 4.97
N VAL A 81 5.74 8.97 4.19
CA VAL A 81 5.68 8.84 2.73
C VAL A 81 6.23 7.48 2.35
N PHE A 82 5.40 6.69 1.67
CA PHE A 82 5.85 5.41 1.13
C PHE A 82 6.75 5.63 -0.09
N ARG A 83 7.93 5.01 -0.08
CA ARG A 83 8.84 4.97 -1.23
C ARG A 83 9.54 3.63 -1.28
N HIS A 84 9.37 2.91 -2.38
CA HIS A 84 10.06 1.65 -2.61
C HIS A 84 10.26 1.44 -4.13
N PRO A 85 11.42 0.95 -4.60
CA PRO A 85 11.72 0.84 -6.03
C PRO A 85 10.79 -0.15 -6.76
N ARG A 86 10.33 -1.20 -6.07
CA ARG A 86 9.49 -2.25 -6.65
C ARG A 86 8.02 -2.24 -6.18
N ILE A 87 7.60 -1.21 -5.43
CA ILE A 87 6.21 -1.06 -5.00
C ILE A 87 5.78 0.38 -5.20
N LYS A 88 4.66 0.57 -5.89
CA LYS A 88 3.96 1.85 -5.99
C LYS A 88 2.60 1.71 -5.35
N VAL A 89 2.28 2.54 -4.36
CA VAL A 89 0.92 2.63 -3.82
C VAL A 89 0.04 3.30 -4.86
N VAL A 90 -1.04 2.62 -5.25
CA VAL A 90 -2.01 3.07 -6.25
C VAL A 90 -3.23 3.68 -5.58
N TYR A 91 -3.67 3.06 -4.49
CA TYR A 91 -4.81 3.52 -3.69
C TYR A 91 -4.61 3.13 -2.23
N GLU A 92 -5.05 3.99 -1.32
CA GLU A 92 -5.03 3.71 0.12
C GLU A 92 -6.16 4.47 0.81
N ASP A 93 -6.96 3.76 1.62
CA ASP A 93 -7.96 4.31 2.53
C ASP A 93 -7.83 3.68 3.93
N ASP A 94 -8.87 3.76 4.76
CA ASP A 94 -8.85 3.17 6.10
C ASP A 94 -9.01 1.63 6.10
N HIS A 95 -9.51 1.03 5.02
CA HIS A 95 -9.85 -0.39 4.92
C HIS A 95 -8.87 -1.19 4.08
N VAL A 96 -8.33 -0.60 3.01
CA VAL A 96 -7.48 -1.30 2.06
C VAL A 96 -6.27 -0.46 1.63
N ILE A 97 -5.25 -1.15 1.16
CA ILE A 97 -4.14 -0.58 0.40
C ILE A 97 -3.94 -1.39 -0.88
N VAL A 98 -3.99 -0.71 -2.02
CA VAL A 98 -3.75 -1.28 -3.35
C VAL A 98 -2.40 -0.80 -3.86
N ILE A 99 -1.60 -1.73 -4.30
CA ILE A 99 -0.26 -1.46 -4.82
C ILE A 99 -0.10 -2.00 -6.24
N HIS A 100 0.83 -1.43 -6.97
CA HIS A 100 1.47 -2.10 -8.09
C HIS A 100 2.75 -2.76 -7.57
N LYS A 101 2.78 -4.10 -7.57
CA LYS A 101 3.96 -4.90 -7.23
C LYS A 101 4.85 -5.03 -8.46
N GLY A 102 6.11 -4.72 -8.32
CA GLY A 102 7.12 -4.93 -9.36
C GLY A 102 7.51 -6.41 -9.53
N TYR A 103 8.12 -6.70 -10.66
CA TYR A 103 8.72 -7.99 -10.99
C TYR A 103 9.81 -8.38 -9.99
N GLY A 104 10.00 -9.67 -9.74
CA GLY A 104 11.06 -10.22 -8.90
C GLY A 104 10.88 -9.99 -7.39
N LEU A 105 9.74 -9.42 -6.94
CA LEU A 105 9.43 -9.23 -5.53
C LEU A 105 8.42 -10.28 -5.06
N LEU A 106 8.71 -10.96 -3.95
CA LEU A 106 7.75 -11.84 -3.30
C LEU A 106 6.53 -11.04 -2.81
N SER A 107 5.35 -11.61 -2.93
CA SER A 107 4.11 -11.03 -2.37
C SER A 107 4.08 -11.12 -0.86
N VAL A 108 4.45 -12.29 -0.34
CA VAL A 108 4.41 -12.66 1.08
C VAL A 108 5.64 -13.51 1.42
N PRO A 109 6.07 -13.57 2.69
CA PRO A 109 7.16 -14.47 3.08
C PRO A 109 6.73 -15.93 2.88
N THR A 110 7.67 -16.77 2.48
CA THR A 110 7.50 -18.23 2.39
C THR A 110 8.48 -18.91 3.34
N GLU A 111 8.25 -20.15 3.69
CA GLU A 111 9.15 -20.88 4.61
C GLU A 111 10.58 -20.97 4.09
N SER A 112 10.73 -21.22 2.78
CA SER A 112 12.03 -21.30 2.12
C SER A 112 12.74 -19.95 1.94
N HIS A 113 12.00 -18.82 2.00
CA HIS A 113 12.49 -17.47 1.69
C HIS A 113 12.12 -16.46 2.79
N ARG A 114 12.14 -16.87 4.05
CA ARG A 114 11.76 -16.01 5.21
C ARG A 114 12.56 -14.72 5.34
N LYS A 115 13.79 -14.72 4.84
CA LYS A 115 14.69 -13.56 4.91
C LYS A 115 14.63 -12.67 3.68
N GLU A 116 13.94 -13.10 2.64
CA GLU A 116 13.83 -12.31 1.43
C GLU A 116 12.81 -11.17 1.60
N GLU A 117 13.13 -10.07 0.93
CA GLU A 117 12.26 -8.92 0.88
C GLU A 117 10.93 -9.28 0.18
N ASN A 118 9.83 -8.90 0.78
CA ASN A 118 8.48 -9.17 0.27
C ASN A 118 7.55 -7.98 0.47
N ALA A 119 6.52 -7.89 -0.36
CA ALA A 119 5.60 -6.76 -0.35
C ALA A 119 4.84 -6.62 0.97
N PHE A 120 4.46 -7.74 1.59
CA PHE A 120 3.73 -7.72 2.86
C PHE A 120 4.53 -7.10 3.99
N ASP A 121 5.79 -7.51 4.21
CA ASP A 121 6.62 -6.99 5.30
C ASP A 121 6.99 -5.51 5.06
N ILE A 122 7.27 -5.13 3.82
CA ILE A 122 7.52 -3.73 3.45
C ILE A 122 6.31 -2.85 3.81
N LEU A 123 5.12 -3.25 3.36
CA LEU A 123 3.88 -2.49 3.63
C LEU A 123 3.47 -2.54 5.09
N LYS A 124 3.67 -3.65 5.78
CA LYS A 124 3.45 -3.78 7.23
C LYS A 124 4.28 -2.77 8.02
N ASN A 125 5.54 -2.58 7.65
CA ASN A 125 6.40 -1.57 8.27
C ASN A 125 5.91 -0.15 7.96
N TYR A 126 5.47 0.11 6.73
CA TYR A 126 4.88 1.39 6.33
C TYR A 126 3.60 1.70 7.12
N ILE A 127 2.66 0.77 7.22
CA ILE A 127 1.41 0.95 7.97
C ILE A 127 1.68 1.14 9.46
N LYS A 128 2.61 0.39 10.04
CA LYS A 128 3.02 0.56 11.45
C LYS A 128 3.74 1.88 11.71
N ALA A 129 4.44 2.43 10.74
CA ALA A 129 5.06 3.75 10.88
C ALA A 129 4.01 4.87 10.89
N GLN A 130 2.85 4.67 10.25
CA GLN A 130 1.71 5.60 10.35
C GLN A 130 1.03 5.48 11.73
N ASP A 131 0.73 4.27 12.17
CA ASP A 131 0.16 3.96 13.48
C ASP A 131 0.62 2.56 13.93
N PRO A 132 1.38 2.44 15.03
CA PRO A 132 1.89 1.15 15.53
C PRO A 132 0.81 0.11 15.85
N ARG A 133 -0.44 0.53 16.05
CA ARG A 133 -1.58 -0.36 16.31
C ARG A 133 -2.16 -0.97 15.05
N ARG A 134 -1.96 -0.30 13.90
CA ARG A 134 -2.48 -0.78 12.62
C ARG A 134 -1.82 -2.08 12.21
N ARG A 135 -2.60 -2.92 11.56
CA ARG A 135 -2.17 -4.22 11.04
C ARG A 135 -2.40 -4.26 9.54
N LEU A 136 -1.77 -5.21 8.90
CA LEU A 136 -1.95 -5.50 7.48
C LEU A 136 -2.32 -6.97 7.34
N TYR A 137 -3.26 -7.28 6.44
CA TYR A 137 -3.80 -8.61 6.22
C TYR A 137 -3.73 -8.97 4.75
N ILE A 138 -3.36 -10.22 4.48
CA ILE A 138 -3.20 -10.74 3.11
C ILE A 138 -4.57 -11.11 2.58
N VAL A 139 -4.95 -10.57 1.42
CA VAL A 139 -6.20 -10.89 0.73
C VAL A 139 -5.95 -11.91 -0.39
N HIS A 140 -4.95 -11.64 -1.23
CA HIS A 140 -4.49 -12.50 -2.32
C HIS A 140 -3.00 -12.33 -2.56
N ARG A 141 -2.45 -13.08 -3.49
CA ARG A 141 -1.04 -13.00 -3.87
C ARG A 141 -0.86 -12.99 -5.39
N LEU A 142 0.26 -12.42 -5.82
CA LEU A 142 0.86 -12.59 -7.14
C LEU A 142 2.15 -13.39 -6.97
N ASP A 143 2.55 -14.11 -7.98
CA ASP A 143 3.83 -14.81 -7.97
C ASP A 143 4.99 -13.80 -8.00
N ARG A 144 6.20 -14.27 -7.67
CA ARG A 144 7.41 -13.45 -7.62
C ARG A 144 7.61 -12.67 -8.92
N ASP A 145 7.51 -13.39 -10.03
CA ASP A 145 7.80 -12.88 -11.36
C ASP A 145 6.58 -12.29 -12.08
N THR A 146 5.45 -12.22 -11.39
CA THR A 146 4.26 -11.51 -11.85
C THR A 146 4.24 -10.10 -11.26
N SER A 147 4.32 -9.09 -12.12
CA SER A 147 4.05 -7.70 -11.74
C SER A 147 2.57 -7.37 -11.90
N GLY A 148 2.08 -6.35 -11.17
CA GLY A 148 0.70 -5.92 -11.35
C GLY A 148 0.03 -5.48 -10.05
N LEU A 149 -1.29 -5.28 -10.12
CA LEU A 149 -2.08 -4.79 -8.99
C LEU A 149 -2.27 -5.87 -7.93
N MET A 150 -2.07 -5.48 -6.70
CA MET A 150 -2.23 -6.33 -5.53
C MET A 150 -2.83 -5.53 -4.38
N MET A 151 -3.72 -6.17 -3.60
CA MET A 151 -4.46 -5.54 -2.51
C MET A 151 -4.17 -6.23 -1.18
N PHE A 152 -4.10 -5.42 -0.13
CA PHE A 152 -4.08 -5.87 1.27
C PHE A 152 -5.20 -5.19 2.04
N ALA A 153 -5.75 -5.87 3.04
CA ALA A 153 -6.69 -5.28 3.98
C ALA A 153 -5.97 -4.67 5.19
N LYS A 154 -6.56 -3.64 5.78
CA LYS A 154 -6.04 -2.95 6.96
C LYS A 154 -6.75 -3.36 8.26
N SER A 155 -7.79 -4.18 8.16
CA SER A 155 -8.48 -4.80 9.29
C SER A 155 -8.85 -6.25 8.96
N GLU A 156 -9.15 -7.03 9.99
CA GLU A 156 -9.58 -8.41 9.87
C GLU A 156 -10.95 -8.49 9.21
N GLU A 157 -11.86 -7.60 9.58
CA GLU A 157 -13.20 -7.51 8.99
C GLU A 157 -13.12 -7.21 7.48
N ALA A 158 -12.26 -6.28 7.07
CA ALA A 158 -12.06 -5.99 5.65
C ALA A 158 -11.44 -7.18 4.90
N GLN A 159 -10.51 -7.91 5.53
CA GLN A 159 -9.95 -9.13 4.97
C GLN A 159 -11.04 -10.18 4.74
N ASP A 160 -11.88 -10.43 5.74
CA ASP A 160 -12.93 -11.44 5.69
C ASP A 160 -13.96 -11.12 4.61
N VAL A 161 -14.43 -9.87 4.54
CA VAL A 161 -15.35 -9.43 3.48
C VAL A 161 -14.74 -9.66 2.10
N LEU A 162 -13.48 -9.25 1.89
CA LEU A 162 -12.80 -9.39 0.61
C LEU A 162 -12.55 -10.84 0.23
N ARG A 163 -12.15 -11.70 1.17
CA ARG A 163 -11.87 -13.12 0.89
C ARG A 163 -13.12 -13.93 0.61
N HIS A 164 -14.16 -13.79 1.44
CA HIS A 164 -15.39 -14.54 1.29
C HIS A 164 -16.17 -14.13 0.03
N ASN A 165 -16.11 -12.86 -0.35
CA ASN A 165 -16.82 -12.34 -1.50
C ASN A 165 -15.94 -12.11 -2.72
N TRP A 166 -14.73 -12.65 -2.75
CA TRP A 166 -13.73 -12.36 -3.79
C TRP A 166 -14.26 -12.48 -5.21
N ASN A 167 -14.95 -13.58 -5.51
CA ASN A 167 -15.47 -13.83 -6.84
C ASN A 167 -16.64 -12.91 -7.24
N ASN A 168 -17.32 -12.31 -6.26
CA ASN A 168 -18.44 -11.39 -6.50
C ASN A 168 -17.97 -9.92 -6.56
N ILE A 169 -16.89 -9.58 -5.86
CA ILE A 169 -16.36 -8.22 -5.76
C ILE A 169 -15.40 -7.94 -6.92
N ILE A 170 -14.57 -8.91 -7.29
CA ILE A 170 -13.61 -8.74 -8.38
C ILE A 170 -14.29 -9.02 -9.72
N LEU A 171 -14.58 -7.94 -10.43
CA LEU A 171 -15.28 -8.00 -11.71
C LEU A 171 -14.43 -8.66 -12.79
N GLU A 172 -13.13 -8.42 -12.79
CA GLU A 172 -12.24 -8.91 -13.82
C GLU A 172 -10.79 -9.08 -13.30
N ARG A 173 -10.11 -10.11 -13.80
CA ARG A 173 -8.68 -10.36 -13.57
C ARG A 173 -7.98 -10.54 -14.90
N LEU A 174 -7.44 -9.44 -15.40
CA LEU A 174 -6.70 -9.42 -16.66
C LEU A 174 -5.21 -9.59 -16.41
N TYR A 175 -4.59 -10.41 -17.26
CA TYR A 175 -3.16 -10.62 -17.29
C TYR A 175 -2.64 -10.49 -18.71
N VAL A 176 -1.44 -9.96 -18.84
CA VAL A 176 -0.69 -9.94 -20.09
C VAL A 176 0.52 -10.83 -19.91
N ALA A 177 0.71 -11.77 -20.84
CA ALA A 177 1.87 -12.65 -20.85
C ALA A 177 2.54 -12.61 -22.23
N VAL A 178 3.86 -12.71 -22.22
CA VAL A 178 4.66 -12.94 -23.44
C VAL A 178 4.88 -14.43 -23.56
N LEU A 179 4.51 -14.99 -24.69
CA LEU A 179 4.62 -16.40 -24.98
C LEU A 179 5.72 -16.65 -26.00
N GLU A 180 6.33 -17.82 -25.93
CA GLU A 180 7.24 -18.31 -26.95
C GLU A 180 6.43 -19.09 -28.01
N GLY A 181 6.67 -18.84 -29.30
CA GLY A 181 5.97 -19.47 -30.41
C GLY A 181 4.72 -18.72 -30.86
N TYR A 182 3.78 -19.45 -31.47
CA TYR A 182 2.56 -18.91 -32.02
C TYR A 182 1.34 -19.59 -31.40
N LEU A 183 0.29 -18.81 -31.19
CA LEU A 183 -1.04 -19.35 -30.95
C LEU A 183 -1.73 -19.55 -32.29
N GLU A 184 -2.33 -20.73 -32.51
CA GLU A 184 -3.08 -21.03 -33.73
C GLU A 184 -4.37 -20.20 -33.80
N GLU A 185 -4.97 -19.93 -32.63
CA GLU A 185 -6.21 -19.16 -32.48
C GLU A 185 -5.94 -17.89 -31.66
N ASP A 186 -6.56 -16.79 -32.05
CA ASP A 186 -6.43 -15.49 -31.36
C ASP A 186 -7.15 -15.48 -29.99
N HIS A 187 -8.02 -16.43 -29.75
CA HIS A 187 -8.77 -16.59 -28.53
C HIS A 187 -9.10 -18.05 -28.26
N GLY A 188 -9.27 -18.39 -27.00
CA GLY A 188 -9.58 -19.76 -26.62
C GLY A 188 -9.81 -19.93 -25.13
N TYR A 189 -10.18 -21.14 -24.76
CA TYR A 189 -10.40 -21.55 -23.37
C TYR A 189 -9.38 -22.60 -22.97
N VAL A 190 -8.65 -22.34 -21.88
CA VAL A 190 -7.81 -23.34 -21.23
C VAL A 190 -8.49 -23.74 -19.92
N LYS A 191 -8.94 -25.00 -19.85
CA LYS A 191 -9.49 -25.59 -18.64
C LYS A 191 -8.60 -26.73 -18.20
N SER A 192 -8.00 -26.59 -17.03
CA SER A 192 -7.15 -27.61 -16.45
C SER A 192 -7.51 -27.83 -14.98
N ARG A 193 -7.25 -29.01 -14.48
CA ARG A 193 -7.28 -29.31 -13.05
C ARG A 193 -5.85 -29.32 -12.57
N LEU A 194 -5.59 -28.54 -11.55
CA LEU A 194 -4.26 -28.42 -10.97
C LEU A 194 -4.21 -29.24 -9.69
N THR A 195 -3.13 -29.96 -9.49
CA THR A 195 -2.80 -30.61 -8.23
C THR A 195 -1.36 -30.30 -7.85
N GLU A 196 -1.05 -30.40 -6.58
CA GLU A 196 0.26 -30.14 -6.04
C GLU A 196 0.81 -31.44 -5.43
N ASN A 197 2.08 -31.75 -5.73
CA ASN A 197 2.75 -32.91 -5.14
C ASN A 197 3.40 -32.55 -3.79
N SER A 198 3.96 -33.55 -3.12
CA SER A 198 4.67 -33.40 -1.84
C SER A 198 5.92 -32.48 -1.91
N GLN A 199 6.36 -32.14 -3.12
CA GLN A 199 7.48 -31.20 -3.37
C GLN A 199 7.01 -29.81 -3.72
N PHE A 200 5.70 -29.50 -3.54
CA PHE A 200 5.06 -28.21 -3.88
C PHE A 200 5.14 -27.87 -5.37
N VAL A 201 5.25 -28.87 -6.24
CA VAL A 201 5.18 -28.68 -7.69
C VAL A 201 3.73 -28.85 -8.14
N VAL A 202 3.19 -27.79 -8.75
CA VAL A 202 1.84 -27.77 -9.31
C VAL A 202 1.91 -28.28 -10.74
N TYR A 203 1.04 -29.25 -11.06
CA TYR A 203 0.91 -29.83 -12.41
C TYR A 203 -0.56 -30.05 -12.77
N SER A 204 -0.83 -30.07 -14.07
CA SER A 204 -2.15 -30.38 -14.59
C SER A 204 -2.41 -31.89 -14.53
N THR A 205 -3.60 -32.27 -14.08
CA THR A 205 -4.05 -33.69 -14.03
C THR A 205 -5.38 -33.85 -14.71
N CYS A 206 -5.54 -35.00 -15.35
CA CYS A 206 -6.83 -35.45 -15.95
C CYS A 206 -7.81 -36.03 -14.92
N LEU A 207 -7.36 -36.32 -13.69
CA LEU A 207 -8.20 -36.87 -12.63
C LEU A 207 -9.14 -35.82 -12.04
N LEU A 208 -10.34 -36.29 -11.63
CA LEU A 208 -11.45 -35.47 -11.11
C LEU A 208 -11.23 -34.90 -9.70
N TYR A 209 -10.00 -34.75 -9.26
CA TYR A 209 -9.69 -34.07 -7.99
C TYR A 209 -9.68 -32.56 -8.21
N THR A 210 -10.59 -31.85 -7.56
CA THR A 210 -10.53 -30.41 -7.42
C THR A 210 -9.35 -30.11 -6.53
N SER A 211 -8.30 -29.54 -7.10
CA SER A 211 -7.30 -28.87 -6.26
C SER A 211 -8.01 -27.74 -5.52
N PRO A 212 -7.92 -27.66 -4.18
CA PRO A 212 -8.38 -26.49 -3.49
C PRO A 212 -7.67 -25.29 -4.09
N SER A 213 -8.42 -24.21 -4.30
CA SER A 213 -7.84 -22.92 -4.72
C SER A 213 -6.70 -22.57 -3.76
N PRO A 214 -5.62 -21.90 -4.18
CA PRO A 214 -4.60 -21.37 -3.26
C PRO A 214 -5.20 -20.54 -2.10
N ARG A 215 -6.48 -20.14 -2.21
CA ARG A 215 -7.25 -19.50 -1.14
C ARG A 215 -7.73 -20.47 -0.07
N ASP A 216 -7.93 -21.73 -0.43
CA ASP A 216 -8.46 -22.76 0.49
C ASP A 216 -7.34 -23.34 1.37
N ILE A 217 -6.08 -23.16 0.99
CA ILE A 217 -4.89 -23.64 1.71
C ILE A 217 -4.44 -22.66 2.82
N SER A 218 -4.94 -21.44 2.83
CA SER A 218 -4.55 -20.43 3.82
C SER A 218 -5.44 -20.39 5.08
N GLY A 219 -6.20 -21.45 5.33
CA GLY A 219 -7.13 -21.61 6.44
C GLY A 219 -6.77 -22.77 7.36
N SER A 220 -5.49 -22.87 7.77
CA SER A 220 -5.06 -23.73 8.88
C SER A 220 -4.08 -22.98 9.72
#